data_73f5d0c3435c9a25e2761019c69cf305
#
_entry.id   73f5d0c3435c9a25e2761019c69cf305
#
_cell.length_a   1.000
_cell.length_b   1.000
_cell.length_c   1.000
_cell.angle_alpha   90.00
_cell.angle_beta   90.00
_cell.angle_gamma   90.00
#
_symmetry.space_group_name_H-M   'P 1'
#
loop_
_entity.id
_entity.type
_entity.pdbx_description
1 polymer ?
#
loop_
_entity_poly.entity_id
_entity_poly.type
_entity_poly.pdbx_seq_one_letter_code
_entity_poly.pdbx_strand_id
1 'polypeptide(L)'
;MLFAAAIAIVGVGLVTLFSAADQSIARETSQLMSLSFAIVLMWTFANIAPQTLARVAVPLYVVAVAMLVGVAMFGIVVNGSRRWLNLGVARFQPSELMKIALPLMLAWYFQKFEGRVRFHDFVFAAILIVVPVYLIKRQPDLGTALLIAASGFYVLFLAGLSWKIIVGLFAVGAAVGPMVWTHLHDYQRERILTFLDPSRDPLGAGYHSTQASIALGSGGIVGKGWLNGTQTHLDFLPERHTDFIFAVFGEEFGLIGAAVLLVLYLLLITRAMVITANASTLFARLLSGAITLMFFTYAFVNMAMVSGLLPVVGVPLPLVSYGGTALISLFIGLGILMSVQAHRKLVIT
;
A
#
# COMPACT_ATOMS: atom_id res chain seq x y z
N MET A 1 6.63 -18.71 -9.57
CA MET A 1 5.41 -18.02 -9.99
C MET A 1 5.22 -16.67 -9.29
N LEU A 2 5.20 -16.56 -7.92
CA LEU A 2 5.03 -15.27 -7.23
C LEU A 2 6.07 -14.23 -7.68
N PHE A 3 7.35 -14.58 -7.62
CA PHE A 3 8.47 -13.73 -8.06
C PHE A 3 8.38 -13.37 -9.55
N ALA A 4 8.04 -14.31 -10.42
CA ALA A 4 7.91 -14.04 -11.84
C ALA A 4 6.80 -13.02 -12.15
N ALA A 5 5.63 -13.13 -11.46
CA ALA A 5 4.55 -12.15 -11.60
C ALA A 5 4.99 -10.77 -11.07
N ALA A 6 5.69 -10.71 -9.93
CA ALA A 6 6.21 -9.47 -9.39
C ALA A 6 7.21 -8.79 -10.34
N ILE A 7 8.16 -9.55 -10.93
CA ILE A 7 9.13 -9.02 -11.88
C ILE A 7 8.46 -8.58 -13.20
N ALA A 8 7.42 -9.28 -13.66
CA ALA A 8 6.66 -8.86 -14.83
C ALA A 8 5.96 -7.49 -14.57
N ILE A 9 5.35 -7.31 -13.39
CA ILE A 9 4.73 -6.02 -13.00
C ILE A 9 5.80 -4.93 -12.91
N VAL A 10 6.95 -5.21 -12.30
CA VAL A 10 8.07 -4.27 -12.23
C VAL A 10 8.58 -3.89 -13.62
N GLY A 11 8.67 -4.86 -14.55
CA GLY A 11 9.06 -4.59 -15.95
C GLY A 11 8.10 -3.62 -16.63
N VAL A 12 6.78 -3.84 -16.47
CA VAL A 12 5.75 -2.88 -16.92
C VAL A 12 5.96 -1.53 -16.26
N GLY A 13 6.23 -1.52 -14.93
CA GLY A 13 6.47 -0.30 -14.17
C GLY A 13 7.67 0.51 -14.68
N LEU A 14 8.81 -0.14 -14.97
CA LEU A 14 10.00 0.54 -15.50
C LEU A 14 9.75 1.14 -16.89
N VAL A 15 9.12 0.38 -17.78
CA VAL A 15 8.76 0.88 -19.13
C VAL A 15 7.85 2.10 -19.03
N THR A 16 6.85 2.06 -18.15
CA THR A 16 5.93 3.19 -17.95
C THR A 16 6.61 4.36 -17.25
N LEU A 17 7.46 4.09 -16.25
CA LEU A 17 8.20 5.12 -15.52
C LEU A 17 9.14 5.91 -16.43
N PHE A 18 9.82 5.23 -17.37
CA PHE A 18 10.69 5.89 -18.33
C PHE A 18 9.93 6.95 -19.14
N SER A 19 8.71 6.64 -19.59
CA SER A 19 7.84 7.59 -20.26
C SER A 19 7.33 8.68 -19.31
N ALA A 20 6.77 8.28 -18.15
CA ALA A 20 6.21 9.21 -17.18
C ALA A 20 7.24 10.20 -16.61
N ALA A 21 8.53 9.86 -16.63
CA ALA A 21 9.62 10.69 -16.13
C ALA A 21 10.34 11.50 -17.22
N ASP A 22 9.73 11.68 -18.38
CA ASP A 22 10.31 12.37 -19.55
C ASP A 22 11.67 11.82 -19.95
N GLN A 23 11.77 10.49 -20.00
CA GLN A 23 13.01 9.78 -20.38
C GLN A 23 14.20 10.12 -19.47
N SER A 24 13.93 10.49 -18.20
CA SER A 24 14.95 10.86 -17.23
C SER A 24 15.76 9.66 -16.78
N ILE A 25 16.96 9.49 -17.32
CA ILE A 25 17.90 8.43 -16.93
C ILE A 25 18.23 8.50 -15.43
N ALA A 26 18.28 9.69 -14.85
CA ALA A 26 18.58 9.86 -13.43
C ALA A 26 17.49 9.25 -12.52
N ARG A 27 16.20 9.46 -12.84
CA ARG A 27 15.08 8.86 -12.10
C ARG A 27 15.04 7.34 -12.29
N GLU A 28 15.23 6.87 -13.52
CA GLU A 28 15.29 5.44 -13.84
C GLU A 28 16.41 4.73 -13.07
N THR A 29 17.61 5.31 -13.09
CA THR A 29 18.77 4.76 -12.34
C THR A 29 18.51 4.74 -10.84
N SER A 30 17.89 5.77 -10.28
CA SER A 30 17.49 5.81 -8.86
C SER A 30 16.49 4.69 -8.53
N GLN A 31 15.50 4.46 -9.41
CA GLN A 31 14.53 3.38 -9.22
C GLN A 31 15.18 2.00 -9.33
N LEU A 32 16.09 1.80 -10.29
CA LEU A 32 16.85 0.55 -10.45
C LEU A 32 17.76 0.26 -9.25
N MET A 33 18.41 1.27 -8.67
CA MET A 33 19.20 1.11 -7.44
C MET A 33 18.30 0.69 -6.27
N SER A 34 17.15 1.35 -6.12
CA SER A 34 16.17 1.01 -5.09
C SER A 34 15.60 -0.40 -5.28
N LEU A 35 15.34 -0.80 -6.51
CA LEU A 35 14.89 -2.13 -6.89
C LEU A 35 15.94 -3.21 -6.57
N SER A 36 17.20 -2.96 -6.90
CA SER A 36 18.30 -3.89 -6.61
C SER A 36 18.41 -4.13 -5.10
N PHE A 37 18.36 -3.06 -4.31
CA PHE A 37 18.37 -3.15 -2.85
C PHE A 37 17.13 -3.87 -2.31
N ALA A 38 15.95 -3.58 -2.86
CA ALA A 38 14.70 -4.24 -2.50
C ALA A 38 14.71 -5.75 -2.78
N ILE A 39 15.30 -6.19 -3.91
CA ILE A 39 15.47 -7.61 -4.25
C ILE A 39 16.41 -8.31 -3.25
N VAL A 40 17.51 -7.68 -2.85
CA VAL A 40 18.40 -8.22 -1.82
C VAL A 40 17.68 -8.40 -0.49
N LEU A 41 16.90 -7.41 -0.07
CA LEU A 41 16.08 -7.52 1.14
C LEU A 41 15.01 -8.60 1.01
N MET A 42 14.32 -8.67 -0.12
CA MET A 42 13.34 -9.73 -0.37
C MET A 42 13.99 -11.12 -0.21
N TRP A 43 15.14 -11.33 -0.82
CA TRP A 43 15.88 -12.58 -0.71
C TRP A 43 16.27 -12.88 0.75
N THR A 44 16.74 -11.87 1.48
CA THR A 44 17.08 -12.00 2.90
C THR A 44 15.86 -12.45 3.70
N PHE A 45 14.72 -11.77 3.55
CA PHE A 45 13.49 -12.10 4.27
C PHE A 45 12.89 -13.45 3.82
N ALA A 46 13.09 -13.86 2.57
CA ALA A 46 12.65 -15.17 2.09
C ALA A 46 13.36 -16.33 2.78
N ASN A 47 14.58 -16.11 3.27
CA ASN A 47 15.38 -17.12 3.99
C ASN A 47 15.19 -17.07 5.52
N ILE A 48 14.48 -16.07 6.06
CA ILE A 48 14.19 -15.97 7.50
C ILE A 48 12.96 -16.83 7.82
N ALA A 49 13.09 -17.80 8.72
CA ALA A 49 11.96 -18.63 9.13
C ALA A 49 10.86 -17.79 9.81
N PRO A 50 9.56 -18.10 9.59
CA PRO A 50 8.44 -17.39 10.20
C PRO A 50 8.51 -17.34 11.73
N GLN A 51 9.07 -18.36 12.37
CA GLN A 51 9.28 -18.40 13.83
C GLN A 51 10.26 -17.32 14.31
N THR A 52 11.29 -17.02 13.52
CA THR A 52 12.24 -15.93 13.82
C THR A 52 11.56 -14.58 13.66
N LEU A 53 10.73 -14.39 12.62
CA LEU A 53 9.92 -13.18 12.44
C LEU A 53 8.97 -12.98 13.62
N ALA A 54 8.35 -14.04 14.13
CA ALA A 54 7.48 -13.97 15.31
C ALA A 54 8.22 -13.49 16.57
N ARG A 55 9.50 -13.88 16.76
CA ARG A 55 10.31 -13.45 17.93
C ARG A 55 10.63 -11.95 17.89
N VAL A 56 10.78 -11.38 16.72
CA VAL A 56 11.09 -9.96 16.57
C VAL A 56 9.85 -9.07 16.42
N ALA A 57 8.64 -9.65 16.44
CA ALA A 57 7.39 -8.91 16.21
C ALA A 57 7.18 -7.77 17.22
N VAL A 58 7.33 -8.06 18.52
CA VAL A 58 7.13 -7.07 19.59
C VAL A 58 8.20 -5.97 19.54
N PRO A 59 9.52 -6.28 19.56
CA PRO A 59 10.54 -5.23 19.49
C PRO A 59 10.43 -4.40 18.20
N LEU A 60 10.12 -4.99 17.04
CA LEU A 60 9.96 -4.28 15.80
C LEU A 60 8.79 -3.29 15.85
N TYR A 61 7.65 -3.71 16.40
CA TYR A 61 6.49 -2.84 16.59
C TYR A 61 6.81 -1.66 17.52
N VAL A 62 7.46 -1.94 18.67
CA VAL A 62 7.84 -0.89 19.64
C VAL A 62 8.81 0.11 19.00
N VAL A 63 9.81 -0.37 18.27
CA VAL A 63 10.76 0.50 17.53
C VAL A 63 10.01 1.33 16.48
N ALA A 64 9.12 0.73 15.70
CA ALA A 64 8.34 1.45 14.70
C ALA A 64 7.45 2.55 15.31
N VAL A 65 6.77 2.26 16.45
CA VAL A 65 6.00 3.27 17.19
C VAL A 65 6.91 4.37 17.73
N ALA A 66 8.05 4.03 18.33
CA ALA A 66 9.02 5.00 18.84
C ALA A 66 9.54 5.90 17.70
N MET A 67 9.81 5.35 16.51
CA MET A 67 10.19 6.14 15.33
C MET A 67 9.06 7.07 14.85
N LEU A 68 7.78 6.63 14.89
CA LEU A 68 6.64 7.49 14.57
C LEU A 68 6.52 8.66 15.56
N VAL A 69 6.74 8.42 16.85
CA VAL A 69 6.83 9.49 17.87
C VAL A 69 8.02 10.39 17.57
N GLY A 70 9.18 9.83 17.20
CA GLY A 70 10.36 10.58 16.80
C GLY A 70 10.10 11.51 15.61
N VAL A 71 9.29 11.10 14.62
CA VAL A 71 8.87 11.99 13.52
C VAL A 71 8.05 13.17 14.03
N ALA A 72 7.15 12.95 15.00
CA ALA A 72 6.36 14.04 15.56
C ALA A 72 7.22 15.09 16.25
N MET A 73 8.36 14.68 16.85
CA MET A 73 9.29 15.57 17.58
C MET A 73 10.40 16.15 16.69
N PHE A 74 11.03 15.34 15.85
CA PHE A 74 12.27 15.66 15.12
C PHE A 74 12.14 15.52 13.60
N GLY A 75 10.94 15.22 13.07
CA GLY A 75 10.73 14.99 11.65
C GLY A 75 11.00 16.23 10.80
N ILE A 76 11.56 16.00 9.61
CA ILE A 76 11.75 17.06 8.59
C ILE A 76 10.48 17.24 7.77
N VAL A 77 10.20 18.49 7.41
CA VAL A 77 9.06 18.84 6.53
C VAL A 77 9.51 18.68 5.08
N VAL A 78 8.81 17.83 4.34
CA VAL A 78 8.98 17.62 2.90
C VAL A 78 7.60 17.73 2.25
N ASN A 79 7.47 18.56 1.23
CA ASN A 79 6.20 18.84 0.55
C ASN A 79 5.05 19.20 1.53
N GLY A 80 5.34 20.08 2.50
CA GLY A 80 4.35 20.53 3.48
C GLY A 80 3.96 19.52 4.58
N SER A 81 4.56 18.34 4.62
CA SER A 81 4.24 17.30 5.59
C SER A 81 5.48 16.82 6.34
N ARG A 82 5.33 16.61 7.66
CA ARG A 82 6.40 16.11 8.52
C ARG A 82 6.29 14.58 8.63
N ARG A 83 6.97 13.83 7.73
CA ARG A 83 6.84 12.36 7.62
C ARG A 83 8.17 11.61 7.64
N TRP A 84 9.29 12.33 7.53
CA TRP A 84 10.60 11.77 7.29
C TRP A 84 11.53 12.01 8.49
N LEU A 85 12.32 10.98 8.83
CA LEU A 85 13.49 11.10 9.70
C LEU A 85 14.76 11.17 8.85
N ASN A 86 15.64 12.10 9.20
CA ASN A 86 16.96 12.14 8.60
C ASN A 86 17.91 11.30 9.47
N LEU A 87 18.36 10.18 8.94
CA LEU A 87 19.33 9.30 9.61
C LEU A 87 20.78 9.59 9.19
N GLY A 88 21.04 10.78 8.62
CA GLY A 88 22.35 11.21 8.15
C GLY A 88 22.66 10.71 6.73
N VAL A 89 22.58 9.44 6.48
CA VAL A 89 22.90 8.81 5.18
C VAL A 89 21.68 8.75 4.25
N ALA A 90 20.49 8.58 4.81
CA ALA A 90 19.25 8.46 4.03
C ALA A 90 18.06 9.05 4.80
N ARG A 91 17.05 9.47 4.04
CA ARG A 91 15.74 9.83 4.58
C ARG A 91 14.92 8.54 4.74
N PHE A 92 14.40 8.31 5.91
CA PHE A 92 13.60 7.14 6.22
C PHE A 92 12.19 7.55 6.66
N GLN A 93 11.16 6.84 6.15
CA GLN A 93 9.77 7.05 6.52
C GLN A 93 9.31 5.93 7.46
N PRO A 94 9.13 6.18 8.77
CA PRO A 94 8.78 5.12 9.73
C PRO A 94 7.44 4.43 9.48
N SER A 95 6.52 5.09 8.80
CA SER A 95 5.25 4.46 8.40
C SER A 95 5.45 3.29 7.42
N GLU A 96 6.52 3.28 6.62
CA GLU A 96 6.86 2.13 5.76
C GLU A 96 7.20 0.89 6.59
N LEU A 97 7.97 1.07 7.67
CA LEU A 97 8.26 0.00 8.61
C LEU A 97 6.98 -0.49 9.32
N MET A 98 6.08 0.44 9.68
CA MET A 98 4.84 0.11 10.38
C MET A 98 3.89 -0.76 9.52
N LYS A 99 3.92 -0.64 8.19
CA LYS A 99 3.15 -1.50 7.28
C LYS A 99 3.47 -2.99 7.43
N ILE A 100 4.69 -3.30 7.87
CA ILE A 100 5.15 -4.67 8.14
C ILE A 100 5.04 -4.99 9.64
N ALA A 101 5.44 -4.06 10.50
CA ALA A 101 5.52 -4.27 11.94
C ALA A 101 4.14 -4.49 12.58
N LEU A 102 3.10 -3.78 12.13
CA LEU A 102 1.75 -3.92 12.68
C LEU A 102 1.12 -5.30 12.37
N PRO A 103 1.05 -5.77 11.10
CA PRO A 103 0.56 -7.12 10.82
C PRO A 103 1.38 -8.19 11.52
N LEU A 104 2.70 -8.02 11.63
CA LEU A 104 3.60 -8.95 12.31
C LEU A 104 3.26 -9.04 13.81
N MET A 105 3.09 -7.89 14.48
CA MET A 105 2.70 -7.80 15.89
C MET A 105 1.35 -8.46 16.16
N LEU A 106 0.35 -8.14 15.34
CA LEU A 106 -1.00 -8.69 15.51
C LEU A 106 -1.04 -10.20 15.25
N ALA A 107 -0.34 -10.69 14.21
CA ALA A 107 -0.25 -12.11 13.90
C ALA A 107 0.43 -12.88 15.06
N TRP A 108 1.51 -12.31 15.64
CA TRP A 108 2.15 -12.87 16.84
C TRP A 108 1.20 -12.90 18.04
N TYR A 109 0.44 -11.83 18.26
CA TYR A 109 -0.50 -11.73 19.37
C TYR A 109 -1.58 -12.82 19.26
N PHE A 110 -2.25 -12.93 18.11
CA PHE A 110 -3.31 -13.92 17.93
C PHE A 110 -2.79 -15.36 17.96
N GLN A 111 -1.58 -15.62 17.47
CA GLN A 111 -0.96 -16.94 17.61
C GLN A 111 -0.75 -17.34 19.09
N LYS A 112 -0.32 -16.39 19.93
CA LYS A 112 -0.10 -16.64 21.36
C LYS A 112 -1.39 -17.08 22.09
N PHE A 113 -2.55 -16.63 21.61
CA PHE A 113 -3.86 -16.94 22.18
C PHE A 113 -4.67 -17.89 21.28
N GLU A 114 -4.02 -18.63 20.39
CA GLU A 114 -4.68 -19.58 19.50
C GLU A 114 -5.56 -20.57 20.28
N GLY A 115 -6.82 -20.74 19.82
CA GLY A 115 -7.83 -21.58 20.51
C GLY A 115 -8.47 -20.96 21.76
N ARG A 116 -8.04 -19.75 22.20
CA ARG A 116 -8.57 -19.07 23.38
C ARG A 116 -8.93 -17.59 23.12
N VAL A 117 -9.01 -17.20 21.84
CA VAL A 117 -9.30 -15.81 21.45
C VAL A 117 -10.68 -15.39 21.97
N ARG A 118 -10.72 -14.30 22.73
CA ARG A 118 -11.92 -13.72 23.33
C ARG A 118 -12.13 -12.30 22.78
N PHE A 119 -13.31 -11.73 23.04
CA PHE A 119 -13.63 -10.37 22.59
C PHE A 119 -12.62 -9.30 23.04
N HIS A 120 -12.11 -9.39 24.27
CA HIS A 120 -11.12 -8.43 24.77
C HIS A 120 -9.78 -8.48 24.01
N ASP A 121 -9.45 -9.61 23.35
CA ASP A 121 -8.23 -9.70 22.53
C ASP A 121 -8.38 -8.85 21.27
N PHE A 122 -9.58 -8.78 20.69
CA PHE A 122 -9.86 -7.88 19.56
C PHE A 122 -9.84 -6.42 20.00
N VAL A 123 -10.29 -6.09 21.22
CA VAL A 123 -10.19 -4.72 21.75
C VAL A 123 -8.73 -4.32 21.94
N PHE A 124 -7.91 -5.21 22.52
CA PHE A 124 -6.48 -4.94 22.65
C PHE A 124 -5.78 -4.79 21.29
N ALA A 125 -6.10 -5.66 20.34
CA ALA A 125 -5.58 -5.55 18.97
C ALA A 125 -6.03 -4.25 18.29
N ALA A 126 -7.26 -3.78 18.52
CA ALA A 126 -7.73 -2.49 18.03
C ALA A 126 -6.91 -1.32 18.62
N ILE A 127 -6.53 -1.37 19.90
CA ILE A 127 -5.64 -0.37 20.51
C ILE A 127 -4.28 -0.36 19.81
N LEU A 128 -3.70 -1.53 19.53
CA LEU A 128 -2.44 -1.65 18.79
C LEU A 128 -2.53 -1.06 17.37
N ILE A 129 -3.70 -1.08 16.74
CA ILE A 129 -3.93 -0.44 15.43
C ILE A 129 -4.10 1.08 15.58
N VAL A 130 -4.91 1.52 16.56
CA VAL A 130 -5.25 2.94 16.73
C VAL A 130 -4.03 3.80 17.06
N VAL A 131 -3.08 3.28 17.85
CA VAL A 131 -1.88 4.03 18.23
C VAL A 131 -1.07 4.51 17.01
N PRO A 132 -0.56 3.63 16.11
CA PRO A 132 0.17 4.09 14.94
C PRO A 132 -0.69 4.88 13.96
N VAL A 133 -1.95 4.51 13.76
CA VAL A 133 -2.89 5.23 12.89
C VAL A 133 -3.08 6.67 13.35
N TYR A 134 -3.25 6.90 14.65
CA TYR A 134 -3.37 8.24 15.23
C TYR A 134 -2.09 9.06 15.04
N LEU A 135 -0.92 8.47 15.28
CA LEU A 135 0.37 9.14 15.08
C LEU A 135 0.57 9.55 13.63
N ILE A 136 0.23 8.68 12.67
CA ILE A 136 0.37 8.96 11.24
C ILE A 136 -0.66 9.99 10.77
N LYS A 137 -1.91 9.92 11.27
CA LYS A 137 -2.92 10.95 10.99
C LYS A 137 -2.45 12.35 11.40
N ARG A 138 -1.67 12.46 12.51
CA ARG A 138 -1.07 13.73 12.93
C ARG A 138 0.06 14.23 12.03
N GLN A 139 0.60 13.36 11.15
CA GLN A 139 1.63 13.70 10.16
C GLN A 139 1.05 14.13 8.80
N PRO A 140 -0.14 14.68 8.72
CA PRO A 140 -1.12 14.85 7.62
C PRO A 140 -1.01 13.79 6.51
N ASP A 141 -0.93 12.49 6.88
CA ASP A 141 -0.85 11.36 5.97
C ASP A 141 -2.05 10.43 6.12
N LEU A 142 -3.21 10.90 5.62
CA LEU A 142 -4.46 10.14 5.72
C LEU A 142 -4.40 8.83 4.92
N GLY A 143 -3.79 8.86 3.73
CA GLY A 143 -3.67 7.68 2.86
C GLY A 143 -2.94 6.54 3.55
N THR A 144 -1.74 6.81 4.05
CA THR A 144 -0.95 5.80 4.79
C THR A 144 -1.63 5.38 6.09
N ALA A 145 -2.31 6.30 6.81
CA ALA A 145 -3.06 5.96 8.02
C ALA A 145 -4.18 4.96 7.74
N LEU A 146 -4.95 5.16 6.66
CA LEU A 146 -6.00 4.24 6.23
C LEU A 146 -5.45 2.88 5.80
N LEU A 147 -4.34 2.86 5.07
CA LEU A 147 -3.71 1.61 4.64
C LEU A 147 -3.18 0.79 5.83
N ILE A 148 -2.59 1.44 6.82
CA ILE A 148 -2.13 0.78 8.06
C ILE A 148 -3.33 0.30 8.88
N ALA A 149 -4.40 1.08 8.98
CA ALA A 149 -5.64 0.64 9.61
C ALA A 149 -6.23 -0.58 8.90
N ALA A 150 -6.26 -0.57 7.57
CA ALA A 150 -6.71 -1.70 6.76
C ALA A 150 -5.84 -2.95 6.99
N SER A 151 -4.50 -2.80 7.04
CA SER A 151 -3.61 -3.92 7.30
C SER A 151 -3.86 -4.59 8.65
N GLY A 152 -4.09 -3.79 9.70
CA GLY A 152 -4.48 -4.29 11.00
C GLY A 152 -5.86 -4.96 10.98
N PHE A 153 -6.83 -4.33 10.33
CA PHE A 153 -8.17 -4.89 10.17
C PHE A 153 -8.15 -6.25 9.47
N TYR A 154 -7.30 -6.44 8.45
CA TYR A 154 -7.16 -7.74 7.77
C TYR A 154 -6.71 -8.84 8.72
N VAL A 155 -5.78 -8.54 9.64
CA VAL A 155 -5.39 -9.53 10.65
C VAL A 155 -6.56 -9.86 11.57
N LEU A 156 -7.33 -8.87 12.05
CA LEU A 156 -8.50 -9.10 12.88
C LEU A 156 -9.56 -9.94 12.17
N PHE A 157 -9.83 -9.61 10.91
CA PHE A 157 -10.78 -10.33 10.06
C PHE A 157 -10.36 -11.80 9.89
N LEU A 158 -9.11 -12.05 9.53
CA LEU A 158 -8.56 -13.39 9.34
C LEU A 158 -8.41 -14.17 10.66
N ALA A 159 -8.27 -13.47 11.79
CA ALA A 159 -8.27 -14.08 13.13
C ALA A 159 -9.68 -14.51 13.61
N GLY A 160 -10.72 -14.21 12.83
CA GLY A 160 -12.10 -14.65 13.10
C GLY A 160 -12.97 -13.58 13.77
N LEU A 161 -12.73 -12.28 13.49
CA LEU A 161 -13.65 -11.23 13.92
C LEU A 161 -15.05 -11.49 13.35
N SER A 162 -16.07 -11.53 14.24
CA SER A 162 -17.42 -11.91 13.83
C SER A 162 -18.04 -10.88 12.87
N TRP A 163 -18.79 -11.35 11.87
CA TRP A 163 -19.53 -10.50 10.94
C TRP A 163 -20.48 -9.52 11.64
N LYS A 164 -21.06 -9.92 12.78
CA LYS A 164 -21.93 -9.05 13.59
C LYS A 164 -21.19 -7.80 14.07
N ILE A 165 -19.92 -7.96 14.49
CA ILE A 165 -19.07 -6.83 14.92
C ILE A 165 -18.72 -5.96 13.72
N ILE A 166 -18.38 -6.55 12.58
CA ILE A 166 -18.05 -5.80 11.35
C ILE A 166 -19.25 -4.96 10.91
N VAL A 167 -20.43 -5.58 10.80
CA VAL A 167 -21.67 -4.85 10.45
C VAL A 167 -22.00 -3.78 11.49
N GLY A 168 -21.82 -4.09 12.78
CA GLY A 168 -22.00 -3.10 13.86
C GLY A 168 -21.05 -1.91 13.73
N LEU A 169 -19.76 -2.14 13.41
CA LEU A 169 -18.80 -1.06 13.19
C LEU A 169 -19.17 -0.19 11.99
N PHE A 170 -19.64 -0.79 10.89
CA PHE A 170 -20.13 -0.05 9.72
C PHE A 170 -21.38 0.77 10.06
N ALA A 171 -22.33 0.20 10.80
CA ALA A 171 -23.55 0.90 11.23
C ALA A 171 -23.22 2.08 12.15
N VAL A 172 -22.31 1.88 13.12
CA VAL A 172 -21.81 2.96 13.98
C VAL A 172 -21.08 4.02 13.17
N GLY A 173 -20.22 3.62 12.24
CA GLY A 173 -19.50 4.54 11.35
C GLY A 173 -20.48 5.41 10.52
N ALA A 174 -21.53 4.81 9.97
CA ALA A 174 -22.57 5.50 9.21
C ALA A 174 -23.37 6.48 10.11
N ALA A 175 -23.73 6.06 11.32
CA ALA A 175 -24.47 6.89 12.27
C ALA A 175 -23.64 8.07 12.80
N VAL A 176 -22.33 7.86 13.03
CA VAL A 176 -21.40 8.88 13.53
C VAL A 176 -20.83 9.74 12.39
N GLY A 177 -20.93 9.27 11.14
CA GLY A 177 -20.41 9.97 9.95
C GLY A 177 -20.78 11.46 9.86
N PRO A 178 -22.05 11.86 10.01
CA PRO A 178 -22.46 13.28 10.01
C PRO A 178 -21.78 14.11 11.12
N MET A 179 -21.55 13.52 12.30
CA MET A 179 -20.83 14.19 13.38
C MET A 179 -19.33 14.30 13.08
N VAL A 180 -18.71 13.26 12.50
CA VAL A 180 -17.31 13.29 12.08
C VAL A 180 -17.10 14.34 11.01
N TRP A 181 -18.06 14.54 10.11
CA TRP A 181 -17.99 15.57 9.07
C TRP A 181 -17.72 16.97 9.64
N THR A 182 -18.32 17.32 10.76
CA THR A 182 -18.11 18.64 11.40
C THR A 182 -16.72 18.80 12.03
N HIS A 183 -16.01 17.69 12.28
CA HIS A 183 -14.67 17.67 12.91
C HIS A 183 -13.53 17.36 11.90
N LEU A 184 -13.86 17.19 10.63
CA LEU A 184 -12.84 17.03 9.58
C LEU A 184 -12.09 18.35 9.36
N HIS A 185 -10.79 18.27 9.13
CA HIS A 185 -10.01 19.41 8.65
C HIS A 185 -10.45 19.84 7.25
N ASP A 186 -10.31 21.12 6.92
CA ASP A 186 -10.78 21.68 5.65
C ASP A 186 -10.23 20.91 4.44
N TYR A 187 -8.94 20.56 4.44
CA TYR A 187 -8.34 19.76 3.34
C TYR A 187 -8.97 18.37 3.18
N GLN A 188 -9.52 17.76 4.25
CA GLN A 188 -10.19 16.46 4.19
C GLN A 188 -11.59 16.56 3.61
N ARG A 189 -12.32 17.63 4.02
CA ARG A 189 -13.63 17.96 3.44
C ARG A 189 -13.49 18.30 1.98
N GLU A 190 -12.50 19.13 1.64
CA GLU A 190 -12.25 19.53 0.26
C GLU A 190 -12.00 18.32 -0.64
N ARG A 191 -11.21 17.33 -0.20
CA ARG A 191 -11.02 16.08 -0.96
C ARG A 191 -12.32 15.34 -1.26
N ILE A 192 -13.24 15.28 -0.31
CA ILE A 192 -14.53 14.60 -0.49
C ILE A 192 -15.44 15.44 -1.41
N LEU A 193 -15.49 16.75 -1.21
CA LEU A 193 -16.29 17.64 -2.04
C LEU A 193 -15.79 17.70 -3.47
N THR A 194 -14.48 17.77 -3.67
CA THR A 194 -13.83 17.75 -4.99
C THR A 194 -14.02 16.39 -5.69
N PHE A 195 -14.10 15.31 -4.94
CA PHE A 195 -14.43 14.00 -5.52
C PHE A 195 -15.87 13.95 -6.05
N LEU A 196 -16.83 14.56 -5.32
CA LEU A 196 -18.23 14.63 -5.74
C LEU A 196 -18.45 15.64 -6.88
N ASP A 197 -17.68 16.72 -6.88
CA ASP A 197 -17.73 17.77 -7.89
C ASP A 197 -16.32 18.31 -8.16
N PRO A 198 -15.60 17.71 -9.14
CA PRO A 198 -14.23 18.13 -9.48
C PRO A 198 -14.10 19.59 -9.95
N SER A 199 -15.21 20.22 -10.39
CA SER A 199 -15.21 21.62 -10.82
C SER A 199 -14.97 22.62 -9.70
N ARG A 200 -15.10 22.21 -8.43
CA ARG A 200 -14.86 23.05 -7.26
C ARG A 200 -13.41 23.43 -7.05
N ASP A 201 -12.49 22.56 -7.48
CA ASP A 201 -11.05 22.80 -7.36
C ASP A 201 -10.37 22.59 -8.73
N PRO A 202 -10.56 23.52 -9.66
CA PRO A 202 -10.08 23.41 -11.04
C PRO A 202 -8.56 23.58 -11.18
N LEU A 203 -7.83 23.91 -10.11
CA LEU A 203 -6.38 24.09 -10.09
C LEU A 203 -5.64 23.14 -9.14
N GLY A 204 -6.37 22.39 -8.30
CA GLY A 204 -5.80 21.45 -7.32
C GLY A 204 -6.21 20.01 -7.55
N ALA A 205 -6.74 19.35 -6.52
CA ALA A 205 -7.07 17.92 -6.56
C ALA A 205 -8.13 17.56 -7.62
N GLY A 206 -9.07 18.47 -7.93
CA GLY A 206 -10.06 18.30 -8.99
C GLY A 206 -9.42 18.28 -10.37
N TYR A 207 -8.45 19.15 -10.61
CA TYR A 207 -7.65 19.15 -11.84
C TYR A 207 -6.92 17.81 -12.03
N HIS A 208 -6.21 17.33 -10.99
CA HIS A 208 -5.47 16.07 -11.07
C HIS A 208 -6.37 14.88 -11.43
N SER A 209 -7.54 14.77 -10.76
CA SER A 209 -8.50 13.69 -11.00
C SER A 209 -9.09 13.77 -12.42
N THR A 210 -9.43 14.96 -12.87
CA THR A 210 -9.99 15.19 -14.21
C THR A 210 -8.96 14.86 -15.29
N GLN A 211 -7.73 15.36 -15.17
CA GLN A 211 -6.67 15.08 -16.14
C GLN A 211 -6.28 13.60 -16.19
N ALA A 212 -6.26 12.92 -15.03
CA ALA A 212 -6.01 11.50 -14.98
C ALA A 212 -7.11 10.70 -15.70
N SER A 213 -8.38 11.07 -15.51
CA SER A 213 -9.51 10.46 -16.21
C SER A 213 -9.50 10.71 -17.70
N ILE A 214 -9.12 11.93 -18.13
CA ILE A 214 -8.96 12.30 -19.54
C ILE A 214 -7.81 11.49 -20.17
N ALA A 215 -6.66 11.40 -19.50
CA ALA A 215 -5.52 10.62 -19.96
C ALA A 215 -5.90 9.16 -20.17
N LEU A 216 -6.49 8.53 -19.13
CA LEU A 216 -6.95 7.14 -19.17
C LEU A 216 -7.96 6.91 -20.30
N GLY A 217 -8.98 7.79 -20.44
CA GLY A 217 -10.01 7.69 -21.47
C GLY A 217 -9.46 7.90 -22.88
N SER A 218 -8.45 8.77 -23.04
CA SER A 218 -7.86 9.07 -24.34
C SER A 218 -7.03 7.95 -24.94
N GLY A 219 -6.62 6.95 -24.14
CA GLY A 219 -5.91 5.77 -24.61
C GLY A 219 -6.78 4.79 -25.41
N GLY A 220 -8.12 4.84 -25.25
CA GLY A 220 -9.02 3.96 -25.98
C GLY A 220 -8.72 2.46 -25.74
N ILE A 221 -8.89 1.64 -26.79
CA ILE A 221 -8.70 0.18 -26.67
C ILE A 221 -7.21 -0.20 -26.74
N VAL A 222 -6.45 0.35 -27.67
CA VAL A 222 -5.08 -0.09 -27.98
C VAL A 222 -4.00 0.85 -27.45
N GLY A 223 -4.36 2.02 -26.94
CA GLY A 223 -3.43 3.07 -26.50
C GLY A 223 -2.94 3.94 -27.67
N LYS A 224 -2.27 5.05 -27.29
CA LYS A 224 -1.61 5.97 -28.25
C LYS A 224 -0.22 5.47 -28.69
N GLY A 225 0.27 4.43 -28.05
CA GLY A 225 1.65 3.93 -28.18
C GLY A 225 2.59 4.48 -27.11
N TRP A 226 3.61 3.71 -26.82
CA TRP A 226 4.64 4.07 -25.84
C TRP A 226 5.35 5.37 -26.23
N LEU A 227 5.57 6.28 -25.29
CA LEU A 227 6.12 7.64 -25.48
C LEU A 227 5.24 8.60 -26.30
N ASN A 228 4.00 8.23 -26.59
CA ASN A 228 3.07 9.08 -27.38
C ASN A 228 1.90 9.63 -26.55
N GLY A 229 1.98 9.54 -25.21
CA GLY A 229 0.99 10.09 -24.30
C GLY A 229 0.94 11.61 -24.32
N THR A 230 -0.10 12.22 -24.89
CA THR A 230 -0.21 13.68 -25.02
C THR A 230 -0.45 14.37 -23.69
N GLN A 231 -1.29 13.79 -22.82
CA GLN A 231 -1.55 14.35 -21.48
C GLN A 231 -0.32 14.25 -20.58
N THR A 232 0.46 13.19 -20.77
CA THR A 232 1.70 12.94 -20.03
C THR A 232 2.79 13.96 -20.42
N HIS A 233 3.07 14.12 -21.71
CA HIS A 233 4.21 14.92 -22.20
C HIS A 233 3.95 16.43 -22.25
N LEU A 234 2.68 16.85 -22.17
CA LEU A 234 2.32 18.27 -22.09
C LEU A 234 2.21 18.79 -20.64
N ASP A 235 2.70 18.03 -19.65
CA ASP A 235 2.69 18.38 -18.23
C ASP A 235 1.30 18.63 -17.63
N PHE A 236 0.23 18.14 -18.27
CA PHE A 236 -1.13 18.28 -17.74
C PHE A 236 -1.40 17.36 -16.55
N LEU A 237 -0.59 16.31 -16.34
CA LEU A 237 -0.75 15.32 -15.30
C LEU A 237 0.35 15.49 -14.22
N PRO A 238 0.07 16.19 -13.10
CA PRO A 238 0.99 16.28 -11.99
C PRO A 238 1.17 14.91 -11.32
N GLU A 239 2.30 14.69 -10.62
CA GLU A 239 2.63 13.43 -9.93
C GLU A 239 2.45 12.17 -10.81
N ARG A 240 2.64 12.31 -12.14
CA ARG A 240 2.45 11.25 -13.14
C ARG A 240 3.37 10.04 -12.93
N HIS A 241 4.51 10.22 -12.29
CA HIS A 241 5.48 9.14 -12.03
C HIS A 241 5.24 8.43 -10.67
N THR A 242 4.36 8.96 -9.83
CA THR A 242 4.02 8.42 -8.51
C THR A 242 2.57 7.94 -8.47
N ASP A 243 1.64 8.79 -8.08
CA ASP A 243 0.27 8.40 -7.77
C ASP A 243 -0.60 8.16 -9.02
N PHE A 244 -0.29 8.85 -10.12
CA PHE A 244 -1.06 8.79 -11.36
C PHE A 244 -0.39 8.00 -12.49
N ILE A 245 0.60 7.16 -12.19
CA ILE A 245 1.32 6.38 -13.20
C ILE A 245 0.39 5.45 -14.00
N PHE A 246 -0.71 4.98 -13.40
CA PHE A 246 -1.71 4.18 -14.08
C PHE A 246 -2.46 4.96 -15.18
N ALA A 247 -2.61 6.28 -15.05
CA ALA A 247 -3.17 7.13 -16.11
C ALA A 247 -2.25 7.20 -17.33
N VAL A 248 -0.93 7.35 -17.08
CA VAL A 248 0.10 7.30 -18.14
C VAL A 248 0.08 5.95 -18.84
N PHE A 249 0.06 4.87 -18.07
CA PHE A 249 0.00 3.52 -18.61
C PHE A 249 -1.25 3.29 -19.46
N GLY A 250 -2.41 3.74 -18.98
CA GLY A 250 -3.67 3.61 -19.70
C GLY A 250 -3.74 4.49 -20.96
N GLU A 251 -3.14 5.67 -20.95
CA GLU A 251 -3.03 6.54 -22.15
C GLU A 251 -2.17 5.87 -23.24
N GLU A 252 -1.04 5.28 -22.87
CA GLU A 252 -0.08 4.73 -23.81
C GLU A 252 -0.42 3.32 -24.31
N PHE A 253 -0.95 2.46 -23.42
CA PHE A 253 -1.23 1.03 -23.71
C PHE A 253 -2.73 0.71 -23.81
N GLY A 254 -3.60 1.65 -23.51
CA GLY A 254 -5.05 1.51 -23.61
C GLY A 254 -5.66 0.48 -22.69
N LEU A 255 -6.90 0.09 -23.00
CA LEU A 255 -7.65 -0.91 -22.25
C LEU A 255 -6.98 -2.29 -22.26
N ILE A 256 -6.36 -2.67 -23.37
CA ILE A 256 -5.66 -3.96 -23.49
C ILE A 256 -4.48 -3.99 -22.52
N GLY A 257 -3.65 -2.95 -22.48
CA GLY A 257 -2.56 -2.85 -21.53
C GLY A 257 -3.05 -2.89 -20.08
N ALA A 258 -4.09 -2.11 -19.75
CA ALA A 258 -4.72 -2.09 -18.43
C ALA A 258 -5.24 -3.48 -18.02
N ALA A 259 -5.87 -4.23 -18.94
CA ALA A 259 -6.34 -5.59 -18.70
C ALA A 259 -5.17 -6.56 -18.43
N VAL A 260 -4.08 -6.46 -19.20
CA VAL A 260 -2.87 -7.28 -18.97
C VAL A 260 -2.28 -6.99 -17.59
N LEU A 261 -2.14 -5.71 -17.21
CA LEU A 261 -1.63 -5.34 -15.89
C LEU A 261 -2.55 -5.85 -14.76
N LEU A 262 -3.87 -5.75 -14.94
CA LEU A 262 -4.85 -6.29 -13.99
C LEU A 262 -4.70 -7.81 -13.84
N VAL A 263 -4.54 -8.54 -14.94
CA VAL A 263 -4.30 -10.01 -14.91
C VAL A 263 -3.01 -10.33 -14.16
N LEU A 264 -1.94 -9.59 -14.36
CA LEU A 264 -0.69 -9.77 -13.62
C LEU A 264 -0.88 -9.58 -12.11
N TYR A 265 -1.62 -8.54 -11.69
CA TYR A 265 -1.98 -8.36 -10.26
C TYR A 265 -2.85 -9.50 -9.74
N LEU A 266 -3.85 -9.94 -10.49
CA LEU A 266 -4.69 -11.07 -10.10
C LEU A 266 -3.87 -12.36 -9.94
N LEU A 267 -2.91 -12.63 -10.83
CA LEU A 267 -1.99 -13.76 -10.71
C LEU A 267 -1.11 -13.65 -9.46
N LEU A 268 -0.56 -12.46 -9.17
CA LEU A 268 0.24 -12.20 -7.97
C LEU A 268 -0.58 -12.47 -6.70
N ILE A 269 -1.76 -11.84 -6.61
CA ILE A 269 -2.67 -11.92 -5.44
C ILE A 269 -3.18 -13.34 -5.26
N THR A 270 -3.65 -14.00 -6.31
CA THR A 270 -4.13 -15.39 -6.25
C THR A 270 -3.01 -16.31 -5.77
N ARG A 271 -1.79 -16.16 -6.29
CA ARG A 271 -0.67 -16.95 -5.84
C ARG A 271 -0.32 -16.70 -4.36
N ALA A 272 -0.36 -15.45 -3.93
CA ALA A 272 -0.14 -15.08 -2.52
C ALA A 272 -1.25 -15.63 -1.61
N MET A 273 -2.52 -15.65 -2.05
CA MET A 273 -3.64 -16.27 -1.33
C MET A 273 -3.47 -17.79 -1.20
N VAL A 274 -2.99 -18.47 -2.25
CA VAL A 274 -2.66 -19.91 -2.18
C VAL A 274 -1.56 -20.17 -1.16
N ILE A 275 -0.53 -19.32 -1.08
CA ILE A 275 0.51 -19.41 -0.05
C ILE A 275 -0.09 -19.25 1.35
N THR A 276 -0.95 -18.26 1.53
CA THR A 276 -1.67 -18.00 2.79
C THR A 276 -2.52 -19.18 3.23
N ALA A 277 -3.30 -19.75 2.31
CA ALA A 277 -4.17 -20.90 2.59
C ALA A 277 -3.38 -22.15 3.02
N ASN A 278 -2.18 -22.33 2.46
CA ASN A 278 -1.31 -23.47 2.76
C ASN A 278 -0.30 -23.20 3.90
N ALA A 279 -0.43 -22.08 4.62
CA ALA A 279 0.47 -21.73 5.71
C ALA A 279 0.27 -22.69 6.90
N SER A 280 1.40 -23.17 7.47
CA SER A 280 1.42 -24.23 8.50
C SER A 280 1.07 -23.76 9.91
N THR A 281 1.13 -22.46 10.18
CA THR A 281 0.85 -21.87 11.51
C THR A 281 -0.14 -20.71 11.38
N LEU A 282 -0.89 -20.44 12.46
CA LEU A 282 -1.80 -19.30 12.51
C LEU A 282 -1.06 -17.98 12.26
N PHE A 283 0.13 -17.80 12.86
CA PHE A 283 0.98 -16.64 12.62
C PHE A 283 1.28 -16.44 11.13
N ALA A 284 1.79 -17.48 10.47
CA ALA A 284 2.14 -17.41 9.06
C ALA A 284 0.92 -17.12 8.19
N ARG A 285 -0.24 -17.70 8.51
CA ARG A 285 -1.51 -17.49 7.79
C ARG A 285 -2.02 -16.05 7.95
N LEU A 286 -2.03 -15.54 9.18
CA LEU A 286 -2.49 -14.16 9.44
C LEU A 286 -1.56 -13.12 8.80
N LEU A 287 -0.25 -13.29 8.95
CA LEU A 287 0.74 -12.38 8.40
C LEU A 287 0.73 -12.37 6.86
N SER A 288 0.79 -13.55 6.24
CA SER A 288 0.77 -13.65 4.77
C SER A 288 -0.56 -13.17 4.19
N GLY A 289 -1.69 -13.47 4.86
CA GLY A 289 -3.00 -12.98 4.44
C GLY A 289 -3.11 -11.46 4.50
N ALA A 290 -2.65 -10.84 5.58
CA ALA A 290 -2.64 -9.38 5.70
C ALA A 290 -1.75 -8.72 4.63
N ILE A 291 -0.54 -9.24 4.38
CA ILE A 291 0.35 -8.75 3.32
C ILE A 291 -0.32 -8.88 1.95
N THR A 292 -0.95 -10.02 1.66
CA THR A 292 -1.65 -10.25 0.38
C THR A 292 -2.79 -9.26 0.18
N LEU A 293 -3.63 -9.05 1.20
CA LEU A 293 -4.74 -8.11 1.15
C LEU A 293 -4.25 -6.66 1.07
N MET A 294 -3.08 -6.33 1.64
CA MET A 294 -2.46 -5.03 1.43
C MET A 294 -2.07 -4.82 -0.04
N PHE A 295 -1.43 -5.78 -0.70
CA PHE A 295 -1.14 -5.67 -2.13
C PHE A 295 -2.39 -5.43 -2.96
N PHE A 296 -3.46 -6.18 -2.67
CA PHE A 296 -4.77 -5.96 -3.31
C PHE A 296 -5.27 -4.54 -3.09
N THR A 297 -5.28 -4.06 -1.83
CA THR A 297 -5.78 -2.73 -1.49
C THR A 297 -4.99 -1.63 -2.17
N TYR A 298 -3.66 -1.71 -2.20
CA TYR A 298 -2.83 -0.73 -2.90
C TYR A 298 -3.15 -0.66 -4.39
N ALA A 299 -3.21 -1.82 -5.06
CA ALA A 299 -3.52 -1.87 -6.48
C ALA A 299 -4.95 -1.36 -6.76
N PHE A 300 -5.93 -1.84 -5.98
CA PHE A 300 -7.32 -1.44 -6.12
C PHE A 300 -7.54 0.06 -5.88
N VAL A 301 -7.01 0.59 -4.77
CA VAL A 301 -7.19 2.01 -4.41
C VAL A 301 -6.54 2.92 -5.44
N ASN A 302 -5.31 2.61 -5.90
CA ASN A 302 -4.67 3.43 -6.92
C ASN A 302 -5.43 3.41 -8.26
N MET A 303 -5.77 2.22 -8.77
CA MET A 303 -6.51 2.11 -10.03
C MET A 303 -7.89 2.76 -9.93
N ALA A 304 -8.61 2.57 -8.82
CA ALA A 304 -9.92 3.18 -8.58
C ALA A 304 -9.84 4.71 -8.45
N MET A 305 -8.79 5.22 -7.78
CA MET A 305 -8.53 6.65 -7.66
C MET A 305 -8.27 7.30 -9.03
N VAL A 306 -7.41 6.69 -9.85
CA VAL A 306 -7.08 7.19 -11.19
C VAL A 306 -8.29 7.10 -12.14
N SER A 307 -9.14 6.09 -11.96
CA SER A 307 -10.38 5.93 -12.74
C SER A 307 -11.54 6.79 -12.23
N GLY A 308 -11.34 7.65 -11.22
CA GLY A 308 -12.38 8.51 -10.66
C GLY A 308 -13.43 7.80 -9.81
N LEU A 309 -13.20 6.54 -9.40
CA LEU A 309 -14.11 5.76 -8.53
C LEU A 309 -13.88 6.04 -7.03
N LEU A 310 -12.72 6.55 -6.68
CA LEU A 310 -12.35 6.92 -5.30
C LEU A 310 -11.72 8.32 -5.28
N PRO A 311 -11.82 9.04 -4.15
CA PRO A 311 -11.14 10.32 -4.00
C PRO A 311 -9.61 10.14 -4.05
N VAL A 312 -8.91 11.19 -4.45
CA VAL A 312 -7.44 11.21 -4.52
C VAL A 312 -6.85 11.09 -3.10
N VAL A 313 -6.19 9.97 -2.82
CA VAL A 313 -5.63 9.64 -1.49
C VAL A 313 -4.11 9.73 -1.47
N GLY A 314 -3.46 9.70 -2.65
CA GLY A 314 -2.00 9.69 -2.75
C GLY A 314 -1.41 8.32 -2.38
N VAL A 315 -1.90 7.27 -3.01
CA VAL A 315 -1.43 5.90 -2.82
C VAL A 315 -0.76 5.42 -4.10
N PRO A 316 0.55 5.08 -4.08
CA PRO A 316 1.25 4.64 -5.28
C PRO A 316 0.78 3.25 -5.73
N LEU A 317 0.84 2.99 -7.03
CA LEU A 317 0.56 1.67 -7.60
C LEU A 317 1.71 0.70 -7.27
N PRO A 318 1.45 -0.42 -6.56
CA PRO A 318 2.51 -1.30 -6.06
C PRO A 318 3.36 -1.87 -7.19
N LEU A 319 4.68 -1.85 -7.04
CA LEU A 319 5.68 -2.36 -7.98
C LEU A 319 5.79 -1.60 -9.32
N VAL A 320 4.91 -0.64 -9.58
CA VAL A 320 4.88 0.18 -10.82
C VAL A 320 5.33 1.61 -10.55
N SER A 321 4.76 2.26 -9.53
CA SER A 321 5.04 3.67 -9.22
C SER A 321 6.50 3.90 -8.79
N TYR A 322 6.99 5.10 -9.10
CA TYR A 322 8.25 5.59 -8.55
C TYR A 322 8.13 5.76 -7.03
N GLY A 323 9.09 5.17 -6.28
CA GLY A 323 9.10 5.32 -4.83
C GLY A 323 9.99 4.29 -4.15
N GLY A 324 11.25 4.64 -3.84
CA GLY A 324 12.24 3.71 -3.31
C GLY A 324 11.82 3.05 -1.99
N THR A 325 11.34 3.81 -1.01
CA THR A 325 10.97 3.28 0.32
C THR A 325 9.72 2.40 0.26
N ALA A 326 8.72 2.79 -0.52
CA ALA A 326 7.51 1.99 -0.74
C ALA A 326 7.84 0.66 -1.47
N LEU A 327 8.71 0.72 -2.48
CA LEU A 327 9.18 -0.46 -3.20
C LEU A 327 9.86 -1.45 -2.24
N ILE A 328 10.74 -0.95 -1.36
CA ILE A 328 11.45 -1.77 -0.38
C ILE A 328 10.46 -2.49 0.56
N SER A 329 9.48 -1.79 1.11
CA SER A 329 8.50 -2.40 2.01
C SER A 329 7.65 -3.48 1.32
N LEU A 330 7.28 -3.26 0.06
CA LEU A 330 6.55 -4.24 -0.76
C LEU A 330 7.40 -5.49 -1.03
N PHE A 331 8.67 -5.33 -1.40
CA PHE A 331 9.58 -6.45 -1.64
C PHE A 331 9.88 -7.24 -0.36
N ILE A 332 10.00 -6.59 0.80
CA ILE A 332 10.07 -7.30 2.09
C ILE A 332 8.79 -8.14 2.29
N GLY A 333 7.61 -7.59 1.99
CA GLY A 333 6.36 -8.33 2.03
C GLY A 333 6.37 -9.57 1.14
N LEU A 334 6.86 -9.45 -0.10
CA LEU A 334 7.04 -10.60 -1.01
C LEU A 334 8.04 -11.61 -0.45
N GLY A 335 9.14 -11.17 0.16
CA GLY A 335 10.11 -12.03 0.82
C GLY A 335 9.48 -12.84 1.97
N ILE A 336 8.65 -12.19 2.79
CA ILE A 336 7.90 -12.87 3.86
C ILE A 336 6.93 -13.92 3.28
N LEU A 337 6.21 -13.62 2.20
CA LEU A 337 5.34 -14.60 1.53
C LEU A 337 6.15 -15.80 1.00
N MET A 338 7.33 -15.57 0.43
CA MET A 338 8.23 -16.63 -0.02
C MET A 338 8.75 -17.45 1.15
N SER A 339 9.09 -16.83 2.27
CA SER A 339 9.50 -17.52 3.50
C SER A 339 8.38 -18.44 4.02
N VAL A 340 7.14 -17.95 4.09
CA VAL A 340 5.98 -18.76 4.50
C VAL A 340 5.82 -19.97 3.58
N GLN A 341 6.01 -19.80 2.27
CA GLN A 341 5.93 -20.90 1.32
C GLN A 341 7.07 -21.92 1.50
N ALA A 342 8.30 -21.46 1.72
CA ALA A 342 9.48 -22.32 1.88
C ALA A 342 9.42 -23.15 3.16
N HIS A 343 8.90 -22.61 4.24
CA HIS A 343 8.84 -23.25 5.55
C HIS A 343 7.48 -23.95 5.83
N ARG A 344 6.66 -24.18 4.82
CA ARG A 344 5.46 -25.02 4.98
C ARG A 344 5.89 -26.46 5.31
N LYS A 345 5.31 -27.07 6.34
CA LYS A 345 5.48 -28.50 6.57
C LYS A 345 4.79 -29.25 5.42
N LEU A 346 5.54 -30.00 4.64
CA LEU A 346 4.96 -31.02 3.78
C LEU A 346 4.49 -32.14 4.71
N VAL A 347 3.21 -32.18 5.02
CA VAL A 347 2.61 -33.37 5.64
C VAL A 347 2.56 -34.39 4.51
N ILE A 348 3.52 -35.31 4.52
CA ILE A 348 3.44 -36.54 3.72
C ILE A 348 2.38 -37.38 4.45
N THR A 349 1.14 -37.39 3.94
CA THR A 349 0.11 -38.37 4.30
C THR A 349 0.36 -39.64 3.50
#